data_e61460ce8bae51842e8ffa090c1f01ad
#
_entry.id   e61460ce8bae51842e8ffa090c1f01ad
#
_cell.length_a   1.000
_cell.length_b   1.000
_cell.length_c   1.000
_cell.angle_alpha   90.00
_cell.angle_beta   90.00
_cell.angle_gamma   90.00
#
_symmetry.space_group_name_H-M   'P 1'
#
loop_
_entity.id
_entity.type
_entity.pdbx_description
1 polymer ?
#
loop_
_entity_poly.entity_id
_entity_poly.type
_entity_poly.pdbx_seq_one_letter_code
_entity_poly.pdbx_strand_id
1 'polypeptide(L)'
;MRRAEKADRIGEILDDLYPKPPIPLDHTDPYTLTVAVALSAQTTDKKVNEVTPALFARANTPEKMAELSPEEILGYIKQVGLAPTKAKNLSTMAHQILDAGGEIIPDWDFLESLAGVGHKTAGVVMAQSFGVPSFPVDTHIHRLAHRWGLSDGTTVERTERDLKAVFPEDTWNRRHLQIIFFGREYCPARNHDLTTCDICSWAATKKQIALEAKAAPKKPSASKTSTSRG
;
A
#
# COMPACT_ATOMS: atom_id res chain seq x y z
N MET A 1 -7.95 -27.06 3.57
CA MET A 1 -6.68 -26.46 4.00
C MET A 1 -6.97 -25.47 5.11
N ARG A 2 -6.28 -25.53 6.22
CA ARG A 2 -6.40 -24.59 7.34
C ARG A 2 -5.78 -23.24 6.95
N ARG A 3 -6.14 -22.16 7.65
CA ARG A 3 -5.70 -20.79 7.33
C ARG A 3 -4.16 -20.64 7.42
N ALA A 4 -3.54 -21.24 8.42
CA ALA A 4 -2.09 -21.26 8.56
C ALA A 4 -1.39 -21.98 7.39
N GLU A 5 -1.83 -23.20 7.04
CA GLU A 5 -1.30 -23.95 5.89
C GLU A 5 -1.39 -23.17 4.57
N LYS A 6 -2.46 -22.38 4.41
CA LYS A 6 -2.59 -21.48 3.24
C LYS A 6 -1.55 -20.37 3.29
N ALA A 7 -1.35 -19.75 4.46
CA ALA A 7 -0.40 -18.67 4.63
C ALA A 7 1.03 -19.15 4.37
N ASP A 8 1.40 -20.35 4.86
CA ASP A 8 2.71 -20.96 4.61
C ASP A 8 2.96 -21.14 3.11
N ARG A 9 2.01 -21.79 2.41
CA ARG A 9 2.14 -22.02 0.96
C ARG A 9 2.12 -20.72 0.14
N ILE A 10 1.31 -19.73 0.53
CA ILE A 10 1.32 -18.39 -0.08
C ILE A 10 2.69 -17.74 0.14
N GLY A 11 3.21 -17.88 1.35
CA GLY A 11 4.52 -17.36 1.72
C GLY A 11 5.63 -17.91 0.85
N GLU A 12 5.68 -19.22 0.60
CA GLU A 12 6.65 -19.86 -0.29
C GLU A 12 6.58 -19.29 -1.72
N ILE A 13 5.39 -19.19 -2.30
CA ILE A 13 5.20 -18.60 -3.65
C ILE A 13 5.67 -17.13 -3.68
N LEU A 14 5.35 -16.36 -2.67
CA LEU A 14 5.76 -14.95 -2.60
C LEU A 14 7.27 -14.80 -2.40
N ASP A 15 7.93 -15.71 -1.67
CA ASP A 15 9.38 -15.70 -1.49
C ASP A 15 10.11 -16.05 -2.78
N ASP A 16 9.57 -16.98 -3.58
CA ASP A 16 10.10 -17.32 -4.90
C ASP A 16 9.97 -16.17 -5.90
N LEU A 17 8.80 -15.51 -5.92
CA LEU A 17 8.54 -14.40 -6.84
C LEU A 17 9.27 -13.10 -6.44
N TYR A 18 9.35 -12.82 -5.16
CA TYR A 18 9.89 -11.56 -4.62
C TYR A 18 10.82 -11.81 -3.43
N PRO A 19 12.01 -12.40 -3.62
CA PRO A 19 12.92 -12.71 -2.52
C PRO A 19 13.37 -11.46 -1.74
N LYS A 20 13.50 -10.32 -2.42
CA LYS A 20 13.86 -9.02 -1.84
C LYS A 20 13.05 -7.89 -2.51
N PRO A 21 11.76 -7.74 -2.15
CA PRO A 21 10.94 -6.71 -2.77
C PRO A 21 11.47 -5.32 -2.41
N PRO A 22 11.66 -4.41 -3.40
CA PRO A 22 12.11 -3.06 -3.12
C PRO A 22 11.02 -2.23 -2.45
N ILE A 23 11.41 -1.19 -1.71
CA ILE A 23 10.48 -0.15 -1.27
C ILE A 23 10.12 0.68 -2.50
N PRO A 24 8.83 0.85 -2.84
CA PRO A 24 8.43 1.47 -4.12
C PRO A 24 8.55 2.99 -4.15
N LEU A 25 8.76 3.64 -3.00
CA LEU A 25 8.90 5.09 -2.87
C LEU A 25 10.36 5.49 -2.72
N ASP A 26 10.83 6.41 -3.54
CA ASP A 26 12.20 6.94 -3.50
C ASP A 26 12.39 7.80 -2.25
N HIS A 27 13.43 7.49 -1.47
CA HIS A 27 13.78 8.18 -0.23
C HIS A 27 15.25 7.98 0.11
N THR A 28 15.79 8.75 1.03
CA THR A 28 17.18 8.67 1.51
C THR A 28 17.29 8.39 3.01
N ASP A 29 16.24 8.66 3.77
CA ASP A 29 16.21 8.61 5.23
C ASP A 29 14.77 8.47 5.75
N PRO A 30 14.56 8.26 7.07
CA PRO A 30 13.22 8.12 7.65
C PRO A 30 12.30 9.32 7.42
N TYR A 31 12.84 10.54 7.38
CA TYR A 31 12.04 11.74 7.14
C TYR A 31 11.52 11.79 5.71
N THR A 32 12.38 11.63 4.72
CA THR A 32 12.00 11.63 3.31
C THR A 32 11.06 10.46 2.98
N LEU A 33 11.23 9.28 3.62
CA LEU A 33 10.26 8.19 3.52
C LEU A 33 8.89 8.61 4.09
N THR A 34 8.85 9.22 5.27
CA THR A 34 7.59 9.65 5.91
C THR A 34 6.84 10.63 5.00
N VAL A 35 7.54 11.61 4.43
CA VAL A 35 6.98 12.56 3.45
C VAL A 35 6.44 11.81 2.22
N ALA A 36 7.23 10.92 1.63
CA ALA A 36 6.82 10.19 0.43
C ALA A 36 5.59 9.30 0.69
N VAL A 37 5.53 8.60 1.84
CA VAL A 37 4.37 7.77 2.23
C VAL A 37 3.13 8.65 2.48
N ALA A 38 3.27 9.81 3.16
CA ALA A 38 2.16 10.74 3.34
C ALA A 38 1.62 11.26 1.99
N LEU A 39 2.51 11.51 1.02
CA LEU A 39 2.13 11.90 -0.33
C LEU A 39 1.46 10.77 -1.14
N SER A 40 1.71 9.50 -0.81
CA SER A 40 1.16 8.35 -1.55
C SER A 40 -0.33 8.08 -1.29
N ALA A 41 -0.94 8.66 -0.25
CA ALA A 41 -2.36 8.53 0.00
C ALA A 41 -3.17 9.03 -1.22
N GLN A 42 -3.99 8.16 -1.83
CA GLN A 42 -4.76 8.44 -3.06
C GLN A 42 -3.89 8.94 -4.24
N THR A 43 -2.62 8.51 -4.29
CA THR A 43 -1.69 8.87 -5.37
C THR A 43 -0.82 7.64 -5.66
N THR A 44 -0.49 7.41 -6.93
CA THR A 44 0.39 6.29 -7.30
C THR A 44 1.83 6.57 -6.88
N ASP A 45 2.58 5.51 -6.52
CA ASP A 45 4.01 5.63 -6.16
C ASP A 45 4.80 6.31 -7.28
N LYS A 46 4.52 5.94 -8.54
CA LYS A 46 5.13 6.60 -9.71
C LYS A 46 4.94 8.12 -9.67
N LYS A 47 3.72 8.59 -9.38
CA LYS A 47 3.45 10.03 -9.33
C LYS A 47 4.13 10.71 -8.14
N VAL A 48 4.24 10.02 -7.00
CA VAL A 48 5.03 10.52 -5.85
C VAL A 48 6.49 10.65 -6.24
N ASN A 49 7.10 9.61 -6.84
CA ASN A 49 8.50 9.62 -7.27
C ASN A 49 8.79 10.63 -8.40
N GLU A 50 7.78 11.09 -9.13
CA GLU A 50 7.92 12.19 -10.11
C GLU A 50 8.01 13.57 -9.45
N VAL A 51 7.38 13.79 -8.31
CA VAL A 51 7.32 15.12 -7.67
C VAL A 51 8.32 15.28 -6.52
N THR A 52 8.65 14.21 -5.80
CA THR A 52 9.53 14.26 -4.63
C THR A 52 10.96 14.71 -4.92
N PRO A 53 11.61 14.41 -6.07
CA PRO A 53 12.96 14.88 -6.34
C PRO A 53 13.09 16.42 -6.29
N ALA A 54 12.15 17.15 -6.89
CA ALA A 54 12.16 18.60 -6.86
C ALA A 54 11.89 19.17 -5.46
N LEU A 55 10.96 18.56 -4.71
CA LEU A 55 10.67 18.91 -3.33
C LEU A 55 11.89 18.65 -2.44
N PHE A 56 12.50 17.48 -2.53
CA PHE A 56 13.65 17.10 -1.69
C PHE A 56 14.94 17.85 -2.05
N ALA A 57 15.11 18.28 -3.30
CA ALA A 57 16.20 19.17 -3.67
C ALA A 57 16.11 20.53 -2.91
N ARG A 58 14.90 21.00 -2.58
CA ARG A 58 14.66 22.23 -1.83
C ARG A 58 14.57 21.96 -0.32
N ALA A 59 13.89 20.91 0.11
CA ALA A 59 13.52 20.66 1.51
C ALA A 59 13.54 19.17 1.85
N ASN A 60 14.72 18.61 2.04
CA ASN A 60 14.94 17.20 2.40
C ASN A 60 15.10 16.98 3.92
N THR A 61 14.92 18.00 4.74
CA THR A 61 14.94 17.91 6.21
C THR A 61 13.74 18.65 6.81
N PRO A 62 13.35 18.35 8.07
CA PRO A 62 12.28 19.08 8.75
C PRO A 62 12.52 20.58 8.80
N GLU A 63 13.76 21.03 9.06
CA GLU A 63 14.12 22.45 9.14
C GLU A 63 13.84 23.15 7.82
N LYS A 64 14.35 22.61 6.73
CA LYS A 64 14.16 23.18 5.40
C LYS A 64 12.70 23.16 4.94
N MET A 65 11.92 22.14 5.35
CA MET A 65 10.49 22.07 5.03
C MET A 65 9.70 23.09 5.83
N ALA A 66 10.06 23.33 7.09
CA ALA A 66 9.43 24.34 7.94
C ALA A 66 9.67 25.78 7.46
N GLU A 67 10.74 26.02 6.68
CA GLU A 67 10.97 27.32 6.02
C GLU A 67 10.00 27.64 4.89
N LEU A 68 9.32 26.60 4.34
CA LEU A 68 8.42 26.76 3.21
C LEU A 68 6.98 27.02 3.69
N SER A 69 6.32 27.98 3.05
CA SER A 69 4.89 28.13 3.19
C SER A 69 4.13 26.94 2.58
N PRO A 70 2.92 26.63 3.02
CA PRO A 70 2.08 25.62 2.38
C PRO A 70 1.87 25.86 0.88
N GLU A 71 1.84 27.11 0.44
CA GLU A 71 1.70 27.52 -0.96
C GLU A 71 2.95 27.15 -1.78
N GLU A 72 4.14 27.34 -1.22
CA GLU A 72 5.40 26.93 -1.85
C GLU A 72 5.49 25.40 -1.95
N ILE A 73 5.17 24.68 -0.87
CA ILE A 73 5.11 23.20 -0.90
C ILE A 73 4.11 22.72 -1.95
N LEU A 74 2.91 23.33 -2.02
CA LEU A 74 1.89 23.03 -3.02
C LEU A 74 2.45 23.18 -4.44
N GLY A 75 3.29 24.17 -4.68
CA GLY A 75 3.95 24.37 -5.99
C GLY A 75 4.69 23.12 -6.48
N TYR A 76 5.37 22.41 -5.58
CA TYR A 76 6.11 21.18 -5.88
C TYR A 76 5.19 19.97 -6.07
N ILE A 77 4.13 19.83 -5.26
CA ILE A 77 3.31 18.62 -5.18
C ILE A 77 1.94 18.73 -5.87
N LYS A 78 1.68 19.79 -6.66
CA LYS A 78 0.36 20.05 -7.27
C LYS A 78 -0.22 18.90 -8.11
N GLN A 79 0.61 17.96 -8.54
CA GLN A 79 0.19 16.81 -9.35
C GLN A 79 -0.27 15.59 -8.53
N VAL A 80 -0.11 15.59 -7.19
CA VAL A 80 -0.62 14.51 -6.34
C VAL A 80 -2.08 14.76 -5.96
N GLY A 81 -2.78 13.68 -5.64
CA GLY A 81 -4.15 13.80 -5.12
C GLY A 81 -4.18 14.55 -3.79
N LEU A 82 -5.19 15.40 -3.58
CA LEU A 82 -5.37 16.19 -2.35
C LEU A 82 -4.18 17.11 -2.02
N ALA A 83 -3.48 17.62 -3.04
CA ALA A 83 -2.28 18.42 -2.89
C ALA A 83 -2.38 19.60 -1.90
N PRO A 84 -3.47 20.41 -1.89
CA PRO A 84 -3.58 21.52 -0.92
C PRO A 84 -3.58 21.06 0.54
N THR A 85 -4.30 19.97 0.86
CA THR A 85 -4.33 19.39 2.20
C THR A 85 -2.98 18.80 2.57
N LYS A 86 -2.33 18.09 1.64
CA LYS A 86 -1.01 17.51 1.85
C LYS A 86 0.07 18.56 2.06
N ALA A 87 0.03 19.67 1.34
CA ALA A 87 0.97 20.78 1.53
C ALA A 87 0.89 21.35 2.95
N LYS A 88 -0.33 21.60 3.45
CA LYS A 88 -0.56 22.04 4.83
C LYS A 88 -0.05 20.99 5.83
N ASN A 89 -0.35 19.71 5.60
CA ASN A 89 0.09 18.63 6.48
C ASN A 89 1.62 18.51 6.51
N LEU A 90 2.33 18.64 5.39
CA LEU A 90 3.79 18.58 5.35
C LEU A 90 4.42 19.75 6.10
N SER A 91 3.89 20.97 5.97
CA SER A 91 4.34 22.12 6.75
C SER A 91 4.12 21.92 8.24
N THR A 92 2.92 21.48 8.65
CA THR A 92 2.61 21.19 10.06
C THR A 92 3.48 20.06 10.61
N MET A 93 3.63 18.96 9.86
CA MET A 93 4.47 17.80 10.23
C MET A 93 5.92 18.24 10.49
N ALA A 94 6.48 19.09 9.63
CA ALA A 94 7.85 19.58 9.80
C ALA A 94 8.03 20.30 11.14
N HIS A 95 7.11 21.20 11.50
CA HIS A 95 7.15 21.88 12.80
C HIS A 95 6.98 20.91 13.97
N GLN A 96 6.04 19.95 13.87
CA GLN A 96 5.84 18.93 14.92
C GLN A 96 7.10 18.09 15.16
N ILE A 97 7.82 17.72 14.09
CA ILE A 97 9.09 16.99 14.20
C ILE A 97 10.14 17.84 14.89
N LEU A 98 10.27 19.11 14.53
CA LEU A 98 11.22 20.04 15.15
C LEU A 98 10.92 20.23 16.64
N ASP A 99 9.67 20.43 17.01
CA ASP A 99 9.23 20.57 18.40
C ASP A 99 9.53 19.30 19.23
N ALA A 100 9.59 18.14 18.58
CA ALA A 100 9.90 16.85 19.20
C ALA A 100 11.40 16.48 19.19
N GLY A 101 12.27 17.37 18.71
CA GLY A 101 13.72 17.13 18.70
C GLY A 101 14.38 17.02 17.31
N GLY A 102 13.60 17.18 16.23
CA GLY A 102 14.11 17.28 14.85
C GLY A 102 14.27 15.98 14.11
N GLU A 103 13.98 14.83 14.72
CA GLU A 103 14.19 13.51 14.12
C GLU A 103 12.91 12.67 14.10
N ILE A 104 12.80 11.78 13.11
CA ILE A 104 11.79 10.72 13.10
C ILE A 104 12.30 9.58 13.97
N ILE A 105 11.51 9.20 14.98
CA ILE A 105 11.82 8.11 15.92
C ILE A 105 10.83 6.95 15.75
N PRO A 106 11.24 5.69 16.07
CA PRO A 106 10.39 4.51 15.98
C PRO A 106 9.40 4.40 17.15
N ASP A 107 8.54 5.38 17.25
CA ASP A 107 7.48 5.45 18.25
C ASP A 107 6.11 5.62 17.57
N TRP A 108 5.15 4.74 17.90
CA TRP A 108 3.84 4.72 17.27
C TRP A 108 3.03 5.97 17.56
N ASP A 109 3.00 6.39 18.84
CA ASP A 109 2.20 7.53 19.27
C ASP A 109 2.76 8.82 18.66
N PHE A 110 4.08 8.95 18.60
CA PHE A 110 4.74 10.05 17.92
C PHE A 110 4.39 10.09 16.44
N LEU A 111 4.59 8.97 15.71
CA LEU A 111 4.33 8.94 14.28
C LEU A 111 2.87 9.22 13.95
N GLU A 112 1.93 8.65 14.69
CA GLU A 112 0.49 8.86 14.47
C GLU A 112 0.01 10.27 14.88
N SER A 113 0.77 10.99 15.72
CA SER A 113 0.50 12.38 16.06
C SER A 113 0.85 13.36 14.95
N LEU A 114 1.70 12.95 13.99
CA LEU A 114 2.17 13.82 12.91
C LEU A 114 1.05 14.10 11.89
N ALA A 115 0.97 15.34 11.45
CA ALA A 115 -0.04 15.76 10.49
C ALA A 115 0.05 14.98 9.18
N GLY A 116 -1.03 14.30 8.80
CA GLY A 116 -1.11 13.49 7.59
C GLY A 116 -0.53 12.07 7.72
N VAL A 117 -0.12 11.68 8.91
CA VAL A 117 0.35 10.33 9.22
C VAL A 117 -0.74 9.59 10.01
N GLY A 118 -1.34 8.58 9.41
CA GLY A 118 -2.26 7.66 10.08
C GLY A 118 -1.58 6.32 10.35
N HIS A 119 -2.29 5.39 11.00
CA HIS A 119 -1.78 4.07 11.39
C HIS A 119 -1.03 3.33 10.27
N LYS A 120 -1.60 3.31 9.05
CA LYS A 120 -0.93 2.68 7.90
C LYS A 120 0.39 3.36 7.55
N THR A 121 0.42 4.69 7.53
CA THR A 121 1.64 5.45 7.21
C THR A 121 2.71 5.23 8.27
N ALA A 122 2.35 5.33 9.55
CA ALA A 122 3.23 5.01 10.68
C ALA A 122 3.79 3.58 10.55
N GLY A 123 2.94 2.60 10.27
CA GLY A 123 3.35 1.20 10.08
C GLY A 123 4.34 1.00 8.94
N VAL A 124 4.20 1.72 7.81
CA VAL A 124 5.19 1.67 6.72
C VAL A 124 6.53 2.25 7.17
N VAL A 125 6.53 3.40 7.86
CA VAL A 125 7.76 4.03 8.38
C VAL A 125 8.44 3.12 9.40
N MET A 126 7.70 2.57 10.35
CA MET A 126 8.19 1.60 11.34
C MET A 126 8.87 0.40 10.67
N ALA A 127 8.19 -0.19 9.68
CA ALA A 127 8.69 -1.37 8.97
C ALA A 127 9.93 -1.05 8.12
N GLN A 128 9.86 0.00 7.31
CA GLN A 128 10.84 0.22 6.25
C GLN A 128 12.06 1.07 6.69
N SER A 129 11.88 2.00 7.63
CA SER A 129 12.98 2.81 8.15
C SER A 129 13.69 2.16 9.34
N PHE A 130 12.93 1.46 10.19
CA PHE A 130 13.45 0.99 11.48
C PHE A 130 13.45 -0.53 11.63
N GLY A 131 12.94 -1.26 10.64
CA GLY A 131 12.87 -2.73 10.70
C GLY A 131 11.91 -3.27 11.78
N VAL A 132 11.13 -2.40 12.41
CA VAL A 132 10.15 -2.82 13.43
C VAL A 132 9.05 -3.64 12.77
N PRO A 133 8.74 -4.86 13.26
CA PRO A 133 7.72 -5.70 12.66
C PRO A 133 6.36 -5.00 12.59
N SER A 134 5.87 -4.77 11.38
CA SER A 134 4.59 -4.13 11.11
C SER A 134 3.95 -4.74 9.86
N PHE A 135 2.63 -4.79 9.84
CA PHE A 135 1.87 -5.29 8.70
C PHE A 135 0.85 -4.24 8.22
N PRO A 136 1.31 -3.12 7.65
CA PRO A 136 0.38 -2.06 7.21
C PRO A 136 -0.51 -2.59 6.08
N VAL A 137 -1.80 -2.52 6.24
CA VAL A 137 -2.77 -3.05 5.28
C VAL A 137 -3.23 -1.96 4.33
N ASP A 138 -2.91 -2.12 3.05
CA ASP A 138 -3.43 -1.28 1.97
C ASP A 138 -4.60 -1.97 1.23
N THR A 139 -5.11 -1.33 0.20
CA THR A 139 -6.22 -1.87 -0.61
C THR A 139 -5.85 -3.15 -1.35
N HIS A 140 -4.58 -3.37 -1.73
CA HIS A 140 -4.11 -4.61 -2.34
C HIS A 140 -4.10 -5.73 -1.32
N ILE A 141 -3.47 -5.51 -0.17
CA ILE A 141 -3.38 -6.49 0.92
C ILE A 141 -4.78 -6.87 1.41
N HIS A 142 -5.63 -5.89 1.68
CA HIS A 142 -7.01 -6.11 2.12
C HIS A 142 -7.79 -7.00 1.14
N ARG A 143 -7.72 -6.66 -0.16
CA ARG A 143 -8.36 -7.45 -1.23
C ARG A 143 -7.82 -8.85 -1.31
N LEU A 144 -6.50 -9.03 -1.32
CA LEU A 144 -5.88 -10.34 -1.48
C LEU A 144 -6.09 -11.22 -0.25
N ALA A 145 -5.97 -10.68 0.95
CA ALA A 145 -6.28 -11.40 2.18
C ALA A 145 -7.71 -11.97 2.17
N HIS A 146 -8.68 -11.17 1.67
CA HIS A 146 -10.06 -11.63 1.50
C HIS A 146 -10.17 -12.70 0.39
N ARG A 147 -9.58 -12.48 -0.79
CA ARG A 147 -9.60 -13.46 -1.91
C ARG A 147 -9.02 -14.80 -1.50
N TRP A 148 -7.93 -14.80 -0.78
CA TRP A 148 -7.24 -16.00 -0.30
C TRP A 148 -7.91 -16.66 0.91
N GLY A 149 -8.90 -16.00 1.52
CA GLY A 149 -9.58 -16.49 2.71
C GLY A 149 -8.68 -16.50 3.95
N LEU A 150 -7.69 -15.61 3.99
CA LEU A 150 -6.86 -15.36 5.17
C LEU A 150 -7.55 -14.39 6.15
N SER A 151 -8.45 -13.53 5.66
CA SER A 151 -9.32 -12.68 6.44
C SER A 151 -10.75 -12.69 5.90
N ASP A 152 -11.72 -12.31 6.72
CA ASP A 152 -13.12 -12.13 6.29
C ASP A 152 -13.32 -10.83 5.48
N GLY A 153 -12.34 -9.93 5.50
CA GLY A 153 -12.36 -8.68 4.76
C GLY A 153 -13.38 -7.64 5.28
N THR A 154 -13.78 -7.74 6.54
CA THR A 154 -14.78 -6.81 7.12
C THR A 154 -14.21 -5.43 7.35
N THR A 155 -12.99 -5.32 7.91
CA THR A 155 -12.26 -4.05 8.10
C THR A 155 -10.77 -4.23 7.84
N VAL A 156 -10.06 -3.12 7.69
CA VAL A 156 -8.60 -3.11 7.51
C VAL A 156 -7.90 -3.61 8.76
N GLU A 157 -8.33 -3.17 9.94
CA GLU A 157 -7.78 -3.56 11.24
C GLU A 157 -8.00 -5.06 11.52
N ARG A 158 -9.15 -5.59 11.09
CA ARG A 158 -9.41 -7.03 11.17
C ARG A 158 -8.47 -7.80 10.24
N THR A 159 -8.25 -7.31 9.04
CA THR A 159 -7.33 -7.92 8.07
C THR A 159 -5.90 -7.93 8.60
N GLU A 160 -5.44 -6.83 9.19
CA GLU A 160 -4.12 -6.75 9.81
C GLU A 160 -3.95 -7.80 10.91
N ARG A 161 -4.90 -7.87 11.86
CA ARG A 161 -4.87 -8.88 12.93
C ARG A 161 -4.87 -10.31 12.40
N ASP A 162 -5.68 -10.59 11.38
CA ASP A 162 -5.79 -11.91 10.79
C ASP A 162 -4.49 -12.33 10.09
N LEU A 163 -3.82 -11.40 9.41
CA LEU A 163 -2.54 -11.65 8.73
C LEU A 163 -1.39 -11.82 9.74
N LYS A 164 -1.33 -10.98 10.76
CA LYS A 164 -0.38 -11.11 11.86
C LYS A 164 -0.53 -12.45 12.62
N ALA A 165 -1.73 -12.99 12.68
CA ALA A 165 -1.98 -14.28 13.34
C ALA A 165 -1.55 -15.51 12.51
N VAL A 166 -1.29 -15.36 11.21
CA VAL A 166 -0.98 -16.49 10.31
C VAL A 166 0.41 -16.42 9.68
N PHE A 167 1.01 -15.25 9.59
CA PHE A 167 2.39 -15.08 9.12
C PHE A 167 3.33 -14.88 10.31
N PRO A 168 4.53 -15.50 10.31
CA PRO A 168 5.56 -15.25 11.31
C PRO A 168 5.95 -13.77 11.37
N GLU A 169 6.17 -13.25 12.58
CA GLU A 169 6.40 -11.82 12.83
C GLU A 169 7.62 -11.27 12.08
N ASP A 170 8.68 -12.03 12.01
CA ASP A 170 9.92 -11.70 11.30
C ASP A 170 9.75 -11.59 9.77
N THR A 171 8.60 -12.05 9.25
CA THR A 171 8.27 -11.96 7.82
C THR A 171 7.37 -10.76 7.47
N TRP A 172 6.74 -10.10 8.45
CA TRP A 172 5.68 -9.11 8.17
C TRP A 172 6.10 -7.98 7.24
N ASN A 173 7.27 -7.38 7.48
CA ASN A 173 7.79 -6.28 6.66
C ASN A 173 7.99 -6.71 5.19
N ARG A 174 8.49 -7.92 4.97
CA ARG A 174 8.68 -8.48 3.63
C ARG A 174 7.34 -8.88 3.01
N ARG A 175 6.48 -9.59 3.74
CA ARG A 175 5.14 -10.02 3.26
C ARG A 175 4.28 -8.85 2.84
N HIS A 176 4.30 -7.76 3.58
CA HIS A 176 3.61 -6.52 3.22
C HIS A 176 3.96 -6.10 1.78
N LEU A 177 5.23 -5.96 1.45
CA LEU A 177 5.67 -5.56 0.12
C LEU A 177 5.34 -6.62 -0.95
N GLN A 178 5.61 -7.89 -0.67
CA GLN A 178 5.36 -8.99 -1.59
C GLN A 178 3.87 -9.07 -1.99
N ILE A 179 2.96 -8.93 -1.04
CA ILE A 179 1.52 -8.96 -1.32
C ILE A 179 1.10 -7.76 -2.16
N ILE A 180 1.67 -6.58 -1.94
CA ILE A 180 1.43 -5.39 -2.77
C ILE A 180 1.85 -5.65 -4.21
N PHE A 181 3.09 -6.13 -4.43
CA PHE A 181 3.60 -6.41 -5.78
C PHE A 181 2.76 -7.49 -6.47
N PHE A 182 2.49 -8.61 -5.79
CA PHE A 182 1.62 -9.64 -6.34
C PHE A 182 0.22 -9.10 -6.71
N GLY A 183 -0.33 -8.24 -5.88
CA GLY A 183 -1.63 -7.60 -6.12
C GLY A 183 -1.65 -6.63 -7.31
N ARG A 184 -0.50 -6.08 -7.68
CA ARG A 184 -0.35 -5.20 -8.84
C ARG A 184 -0.13 -5.99 -10.13
N GLU A 185 0.70 -7.01 -10.08
CA GLU A 185 1.20 -7.72 -11.25
C GLU A 185 0.33 -8.92 -11.64
N TYR A 186 -0.04 -9.75 -10.68
CA TYR A 186 -0.70 -11.03 -10.94
C TYR A 186 -2.17 -11.07 -10.51
N CYS A 187 -2.58 -10.27 -9.53
CA CYS A 187 -3.92 -10.34 -8.96
C CYS A 187 -4.60 -8.97 -8.90
N PRO A 188 -4.86 -8.32 -10.05
CA PRO A 188 -5.46 -6.99 -10.12
C PRO A 188 -6.88 -6.96 -9.56
N ALA A 189 -7.38 -5.73 -9.23
CA ALA A 189 -8.71 -5.55 -8.68
C ALA A 189 -9.84 -5.79 -9.70
N ARG A 190 -9.57 -5.57 -10.99
CA ARG A 190 -10.54 -5.70 -12.08
C ARG A 190 -10.06 -6.68 -13.13
N ASN A 191 -11.00 -7.32 -13.82
CA ASN A 191 -10.72 -8.25 -14.92
C ASN A 191 -9.78 -9.40 -14.51
N HIS A 192 -9.90 -9.88 -13.28
CA HIS A 192 -9.10 -10.96 -12.73
C HIS A 192 -9.93 -12.24 -12.66
N ASP A 193 -9.38 -13.34 -13.19
CA ASP A 193 -9.98 -14.67 -13.08
C ASP A 193 -9.32 -15.42 -11.92
N LEU A 194 -10.06 -15.60 -10.83
CA LEU A 194 -9.58 -16.33 -9.66
C LEU A 194 -9.22 -17.79 -9.96
N THR A 195 -9.80 -18.39 -11.01
CA THR A 195 -9.60 -19.81 -11.33
C THR A 195 -8.28 -20.07 -12.04
N THR A 196 -7.68 -19.05 -12.63
CA THR A 196 -6.41 -19.15 -13.38
C THR A 196 -5.22 -18.51 -12.66
N CYS A 197 -5.46 -17.78 -11.57
CA CYS A 197 -4.41 -17.15 -10.79
C CYS A 197 -3.65 -18.17 -9.94
N ASP A 198 -2.34 -18.10 -9.92
CA ASP A 198 -1.45 -19.06 -9.24
C ASP A 198 -1.76 -19.28 -7.74
N ILE A 199 -2.25 -18.26 -7.06
CA ILE A 199 -2.66 -18.37 -5.66
C ILE A 199 -4.19 -18.52 -5.53
N CYS A 200 -4.97 -17.68 -6.20
CA CYS A 200 -6.42 -17.68 -6.01
C CYS A 200 -7.09 -19.01 -6.43
N SER A 201 -6.55 -19.71 -7.44
CA SER A 201 -7.12 -20.95 -7.98
C SER A 201 -7.28 -22.06 -6.92
N TRP A 202 -6.41 -22.08 -5.92
CA TRP A 202 -6.46 -23.06 -4.83
C TRP A 202 -6.75 -22.43 -3.45
N ALA A 203 -6.45 -21.15 -3.25
CA ALA A 203 -6.65 -20.48 -1.96
C ALA A 203 -8.06 -19.91 -1.80
N ALA A 204 -8.69 -19.42 -2.90
CA ALA A 204 -9.99 -18.79 -2.83
C ALA A 204 -11.09 -19.79 -2.47
N THR A 205 -12.07 -19.34 -1.69
CA THR A 205 -13.24 -20.16 -1.38
C THR A 205 -14.24 -20.14 -2.54
N LYS A 206 -15.08 -21.18 -2.65
CA LYS A 206 -16.17 -21.21 -3.65
C LYS A 206 -17.08 -19.98 -3.56
N LYS A 207 -17.29 -19.45 -2.35
CA LYS A 207 -18.07 -18.25 -2.12
C LYS A 207 -17.40 -17.00 -2.74
N GLN A 208 -16.09 -16.86 -2.59
CA GLN A 208 -15.32 -15.74 -3.16
C GLN A 208 -15.29 -15.81 -4.68
N ILE A 209 -15.04 -17.00 -5.24
CA ILE A 209 -15.08 -17.20 -6.70
C ILE A 209 -16.45 -16.80 -7.26
N ALA A 210 -17.55 -17.22 -6.61
CA ALA A 210 -18.90 -16.89 -7.04
C ALA A 210 -19.23 -15.39 -6.89
N LEU A 211 -18.72 -14.72 -5.88
CA LEU A 211 -18.91 -13.28 -5.67
C LEU A 211 -18.19 -12.45 -6.75
N GLU A 212 -16.95 -12.76 -7.04
CA GLU A 212 -16.18 -12.03 -8.05
C GLU A 212 -16.66 -12.32 -9.49
N ALA A 213 -17.09 -13.55 -9.77
CA ALA A 213 -17.71 -13.89 -11.05
C ALA A 213 -18.99 -13.07 -11.33
N LYS A 214 -19.76 -12.72 -10.29
CA LYS A 214 -20.93 -11.84 -10.41
C LYS A 214 -20.57 -10.37 -10.62
N ALA A 215 -19.42 -9.93 -10.09
CA ALA A 215 -18.93 -8.56 -10.21
C ALA A 215 -18.18 -8.30 -11.53
N ALA A 216 -17.79 -9.36 -12.24
CA ALA A 216 -17.12 -9.23 -13.53
C ALA A 216 -18.08 -8.63 -14.58
N PRO A 217 -17.64 -7.68 -15.43
CA PRO A 217 -18.46 -7.14 -16.49
C PRO A 217 -18.88 -8.28 -17.42
N LYS A 218 -20.19 -8.37 -17.72
CA LYS A 218 -20.72 -9.34 -18.68
C LYS A 218 -20.01 -9.15 -20.01
N LYS A 219 -19.37 -10.22 -20.54
CA LYS A 219 -18.83 -10.19 -21.91
C LYS A 219 -19.95 -9.76 -22.86
N PRO A 220 -19.69 -8.81 -23.79
CA PRO A 220 -20.69 -8.46 -24.79
C PRO A 220 -21.12 -9.73 -25.52
N SER A 221 -22.42 -9.99 -25.60
CA SER A 221 -22.97 -11.11 -26.38
C SER A 221 -22.52 -10.96 -27.82
N ALA A 222 -21.87 -11.96 -28.37
CA ALA A 222 -21.53 -12.00 -29.79
C ALA A 222 -22.80 -11.72 -30.60
N SER A 223 -22.83 -10.63 -31.32
CA SER A 223 -23.93 -10.30 -32.24
C SER A 223 -23.98 -11.41 -33.28
N LYS A 224 -25.10 -12.12 -33.32
CA LYS A 224 -25.42 -13.03 -34.42
C LYS A 224 -25.52 -12.17 -35.69
N THR A 225 -24.49 -12.16 -36.50
CA THR A 225 -24.55 -11.68 -37.87
C THR A 225 -25.53 -12.61 -38.63
N SER A 226 -26.74 -12.13 -38.86
CA SER A 226 -27.69 -12.74 -39.76
C SER A 226 -27.18 -12.50 -41.19
N THR A 227 -26.59 -13.51 -41.77
CA THR A 227 -26.37 -13.59 -43.22
C THR A 227 -27.75 -13.78 -43.90
N SER A 228 -28.35 -12.68 -44.34
CA SER A 228 -29.43 -12.73 -45.31
C SER A 228 -28.83 -12.99 -46.68
N ARG A 229 -29.03 -14.23 -47.19
CA ARG A 229 -28.90 -14.50 -48.62
C ARG A 229 -30.15 -13.96 -49.33
N GLY A 230 -30.00 -13.11 -50.26
CA GLY A 230 -30.90 -12.70 -51.28
C GLY A 230 -30.10 -12.51 -52.55
#